data_a201c6c22feb5631bf64b7127bc5432d
#
_entry.id   a201c6c22feb5631bf64b7127bc5432d
#
_cell.length_a   1.000
_cell.length_b   1.000
_cell.length_c   1.000
_cell.angle_alpha   90.00
_cell.angle_beta   90.00
_cell.angle_gamma   90.00
#
_symmetry.space_group_name_H-M   'P 1'
#
loop_
_entity.id
_entity.type
_entity.pdbx_description
1 polymer ?
#
loop_
_entity_poly.entity_id
_entity_poly.type
_entity_poly.pdbx_seq_one_letter_code
_entity_poly.pdbx_strand_id
1 'polypeptide(L)'
;EKELARQLAAQPLPEYREKAFYHKGGLEEFLDLLCEDKQPLSTDSPGDGLVKAVGTKAGVEVEACLRWSRDMYSDMLISFANGIKTNDGGSHLDGLKACVTRTVNAAGRKAGKLKEGDANLGGDFVREG
;
A
#
# COMPACT_ATOMS: atom_id res chain seq x y z
N GLU A 1 -17.38 -32.71 34.97
CA GLU A 1 -16.08 -32.54 34.25
C GLU A 1 -15.67 -33.80 33.46
N LYS A 2 -15.72 -34.98 34.06
CA LYS A 2 -15.34 -36.23 33.36
C LYS A 2 -16.28 -36.60 32.20
N GLU A 3 -17.58 -36.28 32.33
CA GLU A 3 -18.57 -36.53 31.26
C GLU A 3 -18.36 -35.58 30.07
N LEU A 4 -18.06 -34.31 30.32
CA LEU A 4 -17.74 -33.30 29.32
C LEU A 4 -16.44 -33.65 28.55
N ALA A 5 -15.42 -34.10 29.28
CA ALA A 5 -14.17 -34.58 28.70
C ALA A 5 -14.39 -35.83 27.83
N ARG A 6 -15.32 -36.72 28.19
CA ARG A 6 -15.66 -37.93 27.42
C ARG A 6 -16.44 -37.59 26.15
N GLN A 7 -17.34 -36.59 26.23
CA GLN A 7 -18.08 -36.07 25.07
C GLN A 7 -17.18 -35.33 24.09
N LEU A 8 -16.20 -34.56 24.57
CA LEU A 8 -15.21 -33.88 23.74
C LEU A 8 -14.25 -34.89 23.05
N ALA A 9 -13.87 -35.97 23.75
CA ALA A 9 -13.02 -37.02 23.17
C ALA A 9 -13.75 -37.94 22.18
N ALA A 10 -15.09 -37.99 22.22
CA ALA A 10 -15.93 -38.76 21.29
C ALA A 10 -16.33 -37.99 20.04
N GLN A 11 -16.07 -36.67 19.98
CA GLN A 11 -16.30 -35.91 18.76
C GLN A 11 -15.19 -36.25 17.75
N PRO A 12 -15.53 -36.60 16.48
CA PRO A 12 -14.52 -36.70 15.45
C PRO A 12 -13.77 -35.38 15.38
N LEU A 13 -12.45 -35.43 15.36
CA LEU A 13 -11.61 -34.24 15.13
C LEU A 13 -12.19 -33.49 13.93
N PRO A 14 -12.32 -32.15 14.01
CA PRO A 14 -12.83 -31.38 12.88
C PRO A 14 -11.98 -31.72 11.65
N GLU A 15 -12.64 -32.01 10.55
CA GLU A 15 -11.99 -32.28 9.29
C GLU A 15 -10.95 -31.17 9.02
N TYR A 16 -9.72 -31.56 8.78
CA TYR A 16 -8.63 -30.62 8.55
C TYR A 16 -8.99 -29.76 7.33
N ARG A 17 -9.16 -28.46 7.54
CA ARG A 17 -9.42 -27.52 6.45
C ARG A 17 -8.10 -26.88 6.04
N GLU A 18 -7.65 -27.23 4.86
CA GLU A 18 -6.53 -26.59 4.20
C GLU A 18 -7.08 -25.45 3.32
N LYS A 19 -6.53 -24.26 3.46
CA LYS A 19 -6.81 -23.13 2.61
C LYS A 19 -5.50 -22.56 2.09
N ALA A 20 -5.25 -22.75 0.80
CA ALA A 20 -4.08 -22.19 0.14
C ALA A 20 -4.42 -20.77 -0.35
N PHE A 21 -3.52 -19.82 -0.08
CA PHE A 21 -3.59 -18.46 -0.60
C PHE A 21 -2.41 -18.23 -1.53
N TYR A 22 -2.68 -17.76 -2.72
CA TYR A 22 -1.66 -17.39 -3.69
C TYR A 22 -2.10 -16.14 -4.45
N HIS A 23 -1.31 -15.07 -4.36
CA HIS A 23 -1.55 -13.78 -4.99
C HIS A 23 -0.39 -13.47 -5.94
N LYS A 24 -0.57 -13.79 -7.23
CA LYS A 24 0.46 -13.62 -8.26
C LYS A 24 0.83 -12.16 -8.50
N GLY A 25 -0.14 -11.26 -8.33
CA GLY A 25 0.02 -9.81 -8.54
C GLY A 25 0.78 -9.09 -7.42
N GLY A 26 1.02 -9.75 -6.28
CA GLY A 26 1.78 -9.14 -5.17
C GLY A 26 1.15 -7.85 -4.64
N LEU A 27 1.99 -6.81 -4.49
CA LEU A 27 1.53 -5.51 -3.95
C LEU A 27 0.54 -4.79 -4.87
N GLU A 28 0.59 -4.99 -6.17
CA GLU A 28 -0.36 -4.41 -7.12
C GLU A 28 -1.77 -4.97 -6.88
N GLU A 29 -1.90 -6.29 -6.84
CA GLU A 29 -3.17 -6.97 -6.55
C GLU A 29 -3.70 -6.61 -5.16
N PHE A 30 -2.82 -6.47 -4.18
CA PHE A 30 -3.20 -6.02 -2.84
C PHE A 30 -3.71 -4.57 -2.84
N LEU A 31 -3.08 -3.68 -3.59
CA LEU A 31 -3.55 -2.30 -3.74
C LEU A 31 -4.88 -2.24 -4.48
N ASP A 32 -5.08 -3.04 -5.53
CA ASP A 32 -6.35 -3.14 -6.24
C ASP A 32 -7.49 -3.57 -5.30
N LEU A 33 -7.25 -4.55 -4.45
CA LEU A 33 -8.23 -4.98 -3.44
C LEU A 33 -8.57 -3.86 -2.44
N LEU A 34 -7.57 -3.09 -2.00
CA LEU A 34 -7.78 -1.96 -1.08
C LEU A 34 -8.53 -0.79 -1.73
N CYS A 35 -8.43 -0.66 -3.05
CA CYS A 35 -9.04 0.41 -3.83
C CYS A 35 -10.29 -0.05 -4.61
N GLU A 36 -10.83 -1.24 -4.37
CA GLU A 36 -11.95 -1.81 -5.10
C GLU A 36 -13.19 -0.88 -5.09
N ASP A 37 -13.44 -0.23 -3.95
CA ASP A 37 -14.56 0.70 -3.76
C ASP A 37 -14.18 2.17 -4.04
N LYS A 38 -12.97 2.45 -4.55
CA LYS A 38 -12.45 3.80 -4.71
C LYS A 38 -12.44 4.25 -6.16
N GLN A 39 -12.67 5.55 -6.36
CA GLN A 39 -12.61 6.14 -7.69
C GLN A 39 -11.18 6.62 -7.99
N PRO A 40 -10.48 6.02 -8.96
CA PRO A 40 -9.13 6.43 -9.29
C PRO A 40 -9.10 7.88 -9.79
N LEU A 41 -8.06 8.63 -9.44
CA LEU A 41 -7.87 10.02 -9.88
C LEU A 41 -7.71 10.10 -11.41
N SER A 42 -7.05 9.13 -12.03
CA SER A 42 -6.84 9.05 -13.48
C SER A 42 -7.38 7.73 -14.00
N THR A 43 -8.34 7.81 -14.92
CA THR A 43 -8.88 6.67 -15.66
C THR A 43 -8.28 6.55 -17.07
N ASP A 44 -7.53 7.58 -17.50
CA ASP A 44 -6.95 7.67 -18.85
C ASP A 44 -5.55 7.05 -18.94
N SER A 45 -5.01 6.60 -17.79
CA SER A 45 -3.70 5.97 -17.70
C SER A 45 -3.82 4.44 -17.56
N PRO A 46 -2.90 3.67 -18.13
CA PRO A 46 -2.86 2.24 -17.89
C PRO A 46 -2.82 1.92 -16.39
N GLY A 47 -3.66 0.98 -15.93
CA GLY A 47 -3.73 0.61 -14.52
C GLY A 47 -4.34 1.68 -13.60
N ASP A 48 -5.23 2.53 -14.13
CA ASP A 48 -5.97 3.55 -13.37
C ASP A 48 -5.06 4.45 -12.50
N GLY A 49 -3.93 4.86 -13.06
CA GLY A 49 -2.96 5.71 -12.39
C GLY A 49 -2.09 4.99 -11.35
N LEU A 50 -1.99 3.68 -11.42
CA LEU A 50 -1.05 2.90 -10.59
C LEU A 50 0.39 3.34 -10.85
N VAL A 51 1.10 3.67 -9.79
CA VAL A 51 2.54 3.94 -9.80
C VAL A 51 3.24 2.83 -9.02
N LYS A 52 4.14 2.11 -9.69
CA LYS A 52 4.98 1.08 -9.08
C LYS A 52 6.44 1.51 -9.10
N ALA A 53 7.11 1.31 -7.98
CA ALA A 53 8.53 1.52 -7.84
C ALA A 53 9.19 0.29 -7.20
N VAL A 54 10.25 -0.21 -7.82
CA VAL A 54 11.05 -1.33 -7.31
C VAL A 54 12.52 -0.92 -7.37
N GLY A 55 13.26 -1.23 -6.34
CA GLY A 55 14.69 -0.91 -6.32
C GLY A 55 15.45 -1.66 -5.24
N THR A 56 16.76 -1.79 -5.45
CA THR A 56 17.67 -2.39 -4.47
C THR A 56 18.83 -1.43 -4.21
N LYS A 57 19.11 -1.18 -2.95
CA LYS A 57 20.25 -0.35 -2.54
C LYS A 57 20.85 -0.87 -1.24
N ALA A 58 22.17 -1.05 -1.23
CA ALA A 58 22.93 -1.51 -0.04
C ALA A 58 22.37 -2.81 0.57
N GLY A 59 21.93 -3.76 -0.26
CA GLY A 59 21.36 -5.04 0.20
C GLY A 59 19.91 -4.96 0.69
N VAL A 60 19.28 -3.79 0.61
CA VAL A 60 17.85 -3.62 0.95
C VAL A 60 17.05 -3.55 -0.35
N GLU A 61 16.07 -4.42 -0.48
CA GLU A 61 15.09 -4.40 -1.56
C GLU A 61 13.87 -3.61 -1.12
N VAL A 62 13.37 -2.75 -2.01
CA VAL A 62 12.19 -1.91 -1.76
C VAL A 62 11.21 -2.08 -2.91
N GLU A 63 9.96 -2.32 -2.58
CA GLU A 63 8.85 -2.28 -3.51
C GLU A 63 7.78 -1.35 -2.95
N ALA A 64 7.21 -0.50 -3.79
CA ALA A 64 6.13 0.40 -3.43
C ALA A 64 5.11 0.48 -4.57
N CYS A 65 3.83 0.48 -4.21
CA CYS A 65 2.71 0.72 -5.10
C CYS A 65 1.87 1.87 -4.56
N LEU A 66 1.49 2.80 -5.43
CA LEU A 66 0.72 4.00 -5.07
C LEU A 66 -0.38 4.22 -6.10
N ARG A 67 -1.52 4.71 -5.63
CA ARG A 67 -2.65 5.16 -6.44
C ARG A 67 -3.33 6.31 -5.73
N TRP A 68 -3.76 7.32 -6.46
CA TRP A 68 -4.57 8.42 -5.94
C TRP A 68 -6.04 8.21 -6.30
N SER A 69 -6.92 8.53 -5.36
CA SER A 69 -8.37 8.38 -5.49
C SER A 69 -9.06 9.73 -5.31
N ARG A 70 -10.15 9.97 -6.04
CA ARG A 70 -10.90 11.23 -6.00
C ARG A 70 -11.78 11.38 -4.77
N ASP A 71 -12.12 10.25 -4.14
CA ASP A 71 -13.05 10.12 -3.03
C ASP A 71 -12.37 9.87 -1.68
N MET A 72 -11.04 10.03 -1.63
CA MET A 72 -10.26 9.97 -0.40
C MET A 72 -9.69 11.34 -0.04
N TYR A 73 -9.84 11.72 1.23
CA TYR A 73 -9.37 13.00 1.77
C TYR A 73 -8.20 12.84 2.76
N SER A 74 -7.68 11.62 2.87
CA SER A 74 -6.52 11.32 3.70
C SER A 74 -5.72 10.18 3.08
N ASP A 75 -4.43 10.15 3.38
CA ASP A 75 -3.58 9.07 2.94
C ASP A 75 -3.87 7.75 3.70
N MET A 76 -3.93 6.64 2.98
CA MET A 76 -3.94 5.30 3.53
C MET A 76 -2.59 4.64 3.25
N LEU A 77 -1.80 4.43 4.29
CA LEU A 77 -0.45 3.93 4.17
C LEU A 77 -0.32 2.58 4.89
N ILE A 78 0.04 1.56 4.14
CA ILE A 78 0.32 0.23 4.67
C ILE A 78 1.76 -0.11 4.33
N SER A 79 2.53 -0.55 5.31
CA SER A 79 3.93 -0.88 5.12
C SER A 79 4.31 -2.20 5.80
N PHE A 80 5.33 -2.84 5.24
CA PHE A 80 5.86 -4.11 5.69
C PHE A 80 7.39 -4.05 5.75
N ALA A 81 7.97 -4.77 6.68
CA ALA A 81 9.39 -5.05 6.75
C ALA A 81 9.59 -6.56 6.82
N ASN A 82 10.26 -7.14 5.83
CA ASN A 82 10.46 -8.59 5.70
C ASN A 82 9.14 -9.39 5.84
N GLY A 83 8.07 -8.90 5.18
CA GLY A 83 6.75 -9.53 5.21
C GLY A 83 5.92 -9.29 6.48
N ILE A 84 6.45 -8.56 7.47
CA ILE A 84 5.74 -8.23 8.71
C ILE A 84 5.16 -6.82 8.59
N LYS A 85 3.85 -6.67 8.81
CA LYS A 85 3.18 -5.36 8.79
C LYS A 85 3.72 -4.45 9.90
N THR A 86 4.12 -3.24 9.54
CA THR A 86 4.64 -2.23 10.48
C THR A 86 3.54 -1.23 10.85
N ASN A 87 2.76 -1.55 11.89
CA ASN A 87 1.60 -0.74 12.27
C ASN A 87 1.99 0.66 12.78
N ASP A 88 3.14 0.77 13.44
CA ASP A 88 3.64 2.03 13.99
C ASP A 88 4.48 2.84 12.96
N GLY A 89 4.49 2.42 11.71
CA GLY A 89 5.29 3.06 10.67
C GLY A 89 6.76 2.72 10.76
N GLY A 90 7.61 3.72 10.53
CA GLY A 90 9.07 3.61 10.62
C GLY A 90 9.79 4.44 9.56
N SER A 91 11.13 4.47 9.64
CA SER A 91 11.97 5.28 8.75
C SER A 91 11.81 4.97 7.26
N HIS A 92 11.43 3.74 6.90
CA HIS A 92 11.13 3.36 5.52
C HIS A 92 9.88 4.07 5.00
N LEU A 93 8.84 4.19 5.84
CA LEU A 93 7.61 4.89 5.50
C LEU A 93 7.84 6.41 5.43
N ASP A 94 8.61 6.97 6.36
CA ASP A 94 9.00 8.39 6.32
C ASP A 94 9.82 8.70 5.06
N GLY A 95 10.71 7.79 4.70
CA GLY A 95 11.48 7.86 3.46
C GLY A 95 10.59 7.86 2.21
N LEU A 96 9.57 7.00 2.16
CA LEU A 96 8.58 6.96 1.07
C LEU A 96 7.81 8.28 0.99
N LYS A 97 7.26 8.78 2.11
CA LYS A 97 6.54 10.06 2.18
C LYS A 97 7.38 11.22 1.64
N ALA A 98 8.63 11.32 2.08
CA ALA A 98 9.55 12.35 1.61
C ALA A 98 9.90 12.19 0.12
N CYS A 99 10.07 10.96 -0.35
CA CYS A 99 10.35 10.65 -1.75
C CYS A 99 9.20 11.06 -2.66
N VAL A 100 7.98 10.67 -2.32
CA VAL A 100 6.76 11.00 -3.09
C VAL A 100 6.60 12.51 -3.18
N THR A 101 6.67 13.23 -2.05
CA THR A 101 6.55 14.68 -2.01
C THR A 101 7.57 15.37 -2.91
N ARG A 102 8.83 14.95 -2.84
CA ARG A 102 9.90 15.51 -3.66
C ARG A 102 9.71 15.21 -5.15
N THR A 103 9.32 13.98 -5.48
CA THR A 103 9.12 13.55 -6.86
C THR A 103 7.96 14.29 -7.52
N VAL A 104 6.84 14.45 -6.83
CA VAL A 104 5.69 15.18 -7.36
C VAL A 104 6.02 16.66 -7.57
N ASN A 105 6.71 17.31 -6.64
CA ASN A 105 7.16 18.70 -6.81
C ASN A 105 8.12 18.82 -8.01
N ALA A 106 9.08 17.90 -8.15
CA ALA A 106 10.00 17.91 -9.30
C ALA A 106 9.28 17.68 -10.62
N ALA A 107 8.35 16.74 -10.67
CA ALA A 107 7.52 16.46 -11.85
C ALA A 107 6.64 17.67 -12.20
N GLY A 108 6.03 18.33 -11.22
CA GLY A 108 5.21 19.53 -11.39
C GLY A 108 6.01 20.67 -12.01
N ARG A 109 7.26 20.88 -11.55
CA ARG A 109 8.17 21.90 -12.15
C ARG A 109 8.56 21.51 -13.58
N LYS A 110 8.93 20.27 -13.79
CA LYS A 110 9.29 19.78 -15.15
C LYS A 110 8.13 19.89 -16.14
N ALA A 111 6.90 19.70 -15.66
CA ALA A 111 5.68 19.84 -16.48
C ALA A 111 5.21 21.31 -16.61
N GLY A 112 5.91 22.27 -16.02
CA GLY A 112 5.53 23.70 -16.04
C GLY A 112 4.28 24.03 -15.24
N LYS A 113 3.81 23.10 -14.38
CA LYS A 113 2.65 23.29 -13.50
C LYS A 113 3.02 24.07 -12.21
N LEU A 114 4.27 23.95 -11.79
CA LEU A 114 4.88 24.74 -10.72
C LEU A 114 5.97 25.61 -11.33
N LYS A 115 5.91 26.91 -11.12
CA LYS A 115 6.92 27.86 -11.57
C LYS A 115 8.15 27.82 -10.64
N GLU A 116 9.27 28.36 -11.10
CA GLU A 116 10.53 28.33 -10.33
C GLU A 116 10.45 29.10 -8.99
N GLY A 117 9.61 30.13 -8.93
CA GLY A 117 9.34 30.91 -7.69
C GLY A 117 8.23 30.37 -6.80
N ASP A 118 7.50 29.36 -7.22
CA ASP A 118 6.38 28.83 -6.44
C ASP A 118 6.89 28.01 -5.25
N ALA A 119 6.20 28.10 -4.12
CA ALA A 119 6.45 27.24 -2.97
C ALA A 119 6.22 25.77 -3.33
N ASN A 120 6.97 24.87 -2.70
CA ASN A 120 6.72 23.44 -2.85
C ASN A 120 5.38 23.05 -2.24
N LEU A 121 4.71 22.10 -2.89
CA LEU A 121 3.53 21.46 -2.33
C LEU A 121 3.93 20.71 -1.04
N GLY A 122 3.15 20.90 0.01
CA GLY A 122 3.31 20.18 1.27
C GLY A 122 3.07 18.68 1.11
N GLY A 123 3.69 17.88 1.96
CA GLY A 123 3.57 16.43 1.89
C GLY A 123 2.13 15.94 2.04
N ASP A 124 1.35 16.59 2.88
CA ASP A 124 -0.04 16.21 3.11
C ASP A 124 -0.90 16.45 1.85
N PHE A 125 -0.73 17.59 1.19
CA PHE A 125 -1.41 17.88 -0.08
C PHE A 125 -1.03 16.94 -1.21
N VAL A 126 0.23 16.47 -1.23
CA VAL A 126 0.71 15.53 -2.25
C VAL A 126 0.14 14.14 -2.06
N ARG A 127 -0.15 13.75 -0.81
CA ARG A 127 -0.65 12.42 -0.47
C ARG A 127 -2.16 12.34 -0.23
N GLU A 128 -2.85 13.47 -0.30
CA GLU A 128 -4.30 13.51 -0.22
C GLU A 128 -4.92 12.82 -1.45
N GLY A 129 -5.76 11.80 -1.21
CA GLY A 129 -6.41 11.04 -2.27
C GLY A 129 -6.03 9.57 -2.36
#